data_dc96d4a6c98a662279065a5b0b3f8726
#
_entry.id   dc96d4a6c98a662279065a5b0b3f8726
#
_cell.length_a   1.000
_cell.length_b   1.000
_cell.length_c   1.000
_cell.angle_alpha   90.00
_cell.angle_beta   90.00
_cell.angle_gamma   90.00
#
_symmetry.space_group_name_H-M   'P 1'
#
loop_
_entity.id
_entity.type
_entity.pdbx_description
1 polymer ?
#
loop_
_entity_poly.entity_id
_entity_poly.type
_entity_poly.pdbx_seq_one_letter_code
_entity_poly.pdbx_strand_id
1 'polypeptide(L)'
;MNVSPTLKAQLISGVLLTQVAFSFELDPAPLKNSIPVSIKPTSTDAQKTKTLQAQTQSTQTPPIRSKQTPEQRDETVRLQTFLDTALFGPGKIDGQTGEFTVKATMLYQQAHALALTGSADNLPLPNTPVYTEYTLQPEDKRFVGSVPSSTAEQSKRHYLPYGSFLEFLAERFHSAPALLEELNPQLKLDALKIGDTVKVPAVEPFKIEEITATATLPEIPEFKGRRIQISRKERILQLLDGDQLMAAFPITPGSTSLPTPPGKWRILAISTMPAFRWDEGVLNHGVRTNDFYMLPSGPNNPVGVVWCALNKPGIGIHGTNQPDTIGRAFSHGCMRVANWDVIRLVQKISAGVRVDIE
;
A
#
# COMPACT_ATOMS: atom_id res chain seq x y z
N MET A 1 0.11 -50.05 46.05
CA MET A 1 -0.61 -50.64 44.90
C MET A 1 -0.82 -49.53 43.90
N ASN A 2 0.06 -49.41 42.94
CA ASN A 2 -0.17 -49.76 41.52
C ASN A 2 -1.29 -48.88 40.92
N VAL A 3 -1.19 -48.16 39.84
CA VAL A 3 -0.41 -48.27 38.57
C VAL A 3 -0.54 -46.95 37.84
N SER A 4 0.55 -46.46 37.24
CA SER A 4 0.57 -45.47 36.19
C SER A 4 0.09 -46.03 34.83
N PRO A 5 -0.49 -45.29 33.94
CA PRO A 5 -0.19 -45.52 32.53
C PRO A 5 0.30 -44.30 31.76
N THR A 6 1.39 -44.51 31.14
CA THR A 6 2.08 -43.86 30.05
C THR A 6 1.14 -43.50 28.87
N LEU A 7 1.13 -42.26 28.41
CA LEU A 7 0.52 -41.86 27.14
C LEU A 7 1.60 -41.71 26.09
N LYS A 8 1.56 -42.57 25.09
CA LYS A 8 2.41 -42.57 23.90
C LYS A 8 2.09 -41.42 22.97
N ALA A 9 3.10 -40.66 22.62
CA ALA A 9 3.07 -39.74 21.50
C ALA A 9 3.11 -40.53 20.19
N GLN A 10 2.13 -40.33 19.31
CA GLN A 10 2.17 -40.76 17.92
C GLN A 10 2.57 -39.60 17.03
N LEU A 11 3.72 -39.79 16.39
CA LEU A 11 4.15 -38.99 15.23
C LEU A 11 3.15 -39.26 14.07
N ILE A 12 2.67 -38.18 13.47
CA ILE A 12 2.00 -38.27 12.17
C ILE A 12 2.94 -37.75 11.11
N SER A 13 3.17 -38.61 10.16
CA SER A 13 4.05 -38.54 9.02
C SER A 13 3.79 -37.34 8.10
N GLY A 14 4.88 -36.90 7.48
CA GLY A 14 4.90 -35.86 6.48
C GLY A 14 4.07 -36.17 5.24
N VAL A 15 3.42 -35.16 4.74
CA VAL A 15 2.85 -35.12 3.39
C VAL A 15 3.86 -34.45 2.47
N LEU A 16 4.39 -35.26 1.58
CA LEU A 16 5.25 -34.87 0.46
C LEU A 16 4.39 -34.10 -0.55
N LEU A 17 4.55 -32.79 -0.66
CA LEU A 17 3.95 -31.99 -1.74
C LEU A 17 4.84 -32.13 -2.98
N THR A 18 4.40 -32.94 -3.92
CA THR A 18 4.91 -32.96 -5.29
C THR A 18 4.53 -31.66 -6.00
N GLN A 19 5.54 -30.90 -6.41
CA GLN A 19 5.41 -29.76 -7.31
C GLN A 19 4.99 -30.27 -8.70
N VAL A 20 3.78 -29.93 -9.14
CA VAL A 20 3.38 -30.04 -10.53
C VAL A 20 3.52 -28.67 -11.16
N ALA A 21 4.55 -28.51 -11.96
CA ALA A 21 4.74 -27.34 -12.82
C ALA A 21 3.76 -27.44 -14.00
N PHE A 22 2.77 -26.57 -14.03
CA PHE A 22 1.95 -26.34 -15.23
C PHE A 22 2.53 -25.16 -16.00
N SER A 23 3.20 -25.48 -17.11
CA SER A 23 3.56 -24.50 -18.13
C SER A 23 2.31 -24.24 -18.99
N PHE A 24 1.75 -23.05 -18.92
CA PHE A 24 0.79 -22.55 -19.90
C PHE A 24 1.53 -21.79 -20.99
N GLU A 25 1.80 -22.49 -22.10
CA GLU A 25 2.08 -21.85 -23.37
C GLU A 25 0.75 -21.36 -23.97
N LEU A 26 0.64 -20.05 -24.17
CA LEU A 26 -0.41 -19.44 -24.97
C LEU A 26 0.16 -19.21 -26.35
N ASP A 27 -0.22 -20.05 -27.30
CA ASP A 27 0.01 -19.86 -28.74
C ASP A 27 -0.70 -18.59 -29.24
N PRO A 28 -0.02 -17.68 -29.94
CA PRO A 28 -0.68 -16.57 -30.62
C PRO A 28 -1.10 -17.00 -32.03
N ALA A 29 -2.40 -17.01 -32.30
CA ALA A 29 -2.91 -17.15 -33.67
C ALA A 29 -2.50 -15.98 -34.57
N PRO A 30 -2.13 -16.22 -35.82
CA PRO A 30 -1.63 -15.17 -36.71
C PRO A 30 -2.77 -14.37 -37.35
N LEU A 31 -2.78 -13.05 -37.17
CA LEU A 31 -3.56 -12.13 -37.97
C LEU A 31 -2.77 -11.73 -39.25
N LYS A 32 -3.27 -12.14 -40.40
CA LYS A 32 -2.77 -11.75 -41.70
C LYS A 32 -3.24 -10.34 -42.07
N ASN A 33 -2.37 -9.69 -42.85
CA ASN A 33 -2.53 -8.54 -43.73
C ASN A 33 -2.03 -7.20 -43.19
N SER A 34 -0.75 -6.99 -43.54
CA SER A 34 -0.07 -5.69 -43.61
C SER A 34 -0.21 -5.08 -44.98
N ILE A 35 -0.55 -3.80 -45.06
CA ILE A 35 -0.31 -2.92 -46.22
C ILE A 35 0.78 -1.93 -45.79
N PRO A 36 1.90 -1.82 -46.50
CA PRO A 36 2.97 -0.88 -46.17
C PRO A 36 2.68 0.50 -46.77
N VAL A 37 2.58 1.50 -45.90
CA VAL A 37 2.70 2.91 -46.33
C VAL A 37 4.06 3.44 -45.86
N SER A 38 4.93 3.64 -46.87
CA SER A 38 6.24 4.28 -46.69
C SER A 38 6.06 5.79 -46.62
N ILE A 39 6.46 6.42 -45.51
CA ILE A 39 6.66 7.87 -45.44
C ILE A 39 8.07 8.11 -44.87
N LYS A 40 8.91 8.78 -45.71
CA LYS A 40 10.27 9.21 -45.33
C LYS A 40 10.20 10.31 -44.27
N PRO A 41 11.13 10.34 -43.32
CA PRO A 41 11.23 11.44 -42.38
C PRO A 41 11.97 12.64 -42.99
N THR A 42 11.35 13.80 -42.96
CA THR A 42 12.01 15.10 -43.12
C THR A 42 12.50 15.55 -41.71
N SER A 43 13.79 15.87 -41.70
CA SER A 43 14.52 16.44 -40.57
C SER A 43 13.98 17.82 -40.19
N THR A 44 13.75 18.06 -38.94
CA THR A 44 14.00 19.25 -38.08
C THR A 44 13.04 19.23 -36.92
N ASP A 45 13.57 18.91 -35.73
CA ASP A 45 13.26 19.60 -34.49
C ASP A 45 13.88 18.83 -33.25
N ALA A 46 15.19 19.00 -33.17
CA ALA A 46 15.92 18.57 -31.99
C ALA A 46 16.02 19.74 -30.97
N GLN A 47 14.89 20.25 -30.47
CA GLN A 47 14.91 21.27 -29.39
C GLN A 47 13.53 21.47 -28.74
N LYS A 48 12.88 20.41 -28.25
CA LYS A 48 11.67 20.57 -27.40
C LYS A 48 11.44 19.43 -26.38
N THR A 49 12.48 18.76 -25.95
CA THR A 49 12.34 17.62 -24.99
C THR A 49 12.90 17.95 -23.61
N LYS A 50 12.78 19.19 -23.15
CA LYS A 50 13.24 19.58 -21.80
C LYS A 50 12.21 20.32 -20.93
N THR A 51 10.91 20.24 -21.23
CA THR A 51 9.92 21.03 -20.48
C THR A 51 8.58 20.31 -20.24
N LEU A 52 8.57 19.01 -19.98
CA LEU A 52 7.32 18.29 -19.67
C LEU A 52 7.37 17.44 -18.38
N GLN A 53 8.39 17.58 -17.55
CA GLN A 53 8.44 16.95 -16.22
C GLN A 53 8.02 17.88 -15.06
N ALA A 54 7.47 19.06 -15.32
CA ALA A 54 7.19 20.07 -14.30
C ALA A 54 5.81 20.72 -14.45
N GLN A 55 4.75 19.95 -14.74
CA GLN A 55 3.39 20.50 -14.65
C GLN A 55 2.39 19.43 -14.26
N THR A 56 2.30 19.13 -12.97
CA THR A 56 1.08 18.90 -12.19
C THR A 56 1.39 18.90 -10.69
N GLN A 57 2.17 19.85 -10.23
CA GLN A 57 2.08 20.25 -8.84
C GLN A 57 0.98 21.32 -8.76
N SER A 58 -0.23 20.89 -8.36
CA SER A 58 -1.19 21.80 -7.78
C SER A 58 -0.50 22.52 -6.63
N THR A 59 -0.25 23.81 -6.78
CA THR A 59 0.22 24.70 -5.72
C THR A 59 -0.90 24.89 -4.70
N GLN A 60 -1.24 23.85 -3.95
CA GLN A 60 -1.86 24.02 -2.66
C GLN A 60 -0.72 24.34 -1.70
N THR A 61 -0.63 25.59 -1.30
CA THR A 61 0.18 26.01 -0.16
C THR A 61 -0.06 25.01 0.97
N PRO A 62 0.99 24.38 1.53
CA PRO A 62 0.79 23.47 2.65
C PRO A 62 0.06 24.25 3.74
N PRO A 63 -0.96 23.68 4.39
CA PRO A 63 -1.66 24.35 5.47
C PRO A 63 -0.61 24.77 6.49
N ILE A 64 -0.70 26.05 6.92
CA ILE A 64 0.16 26.61 7.97
C ILE A 64 -0.02 25.67 9.16
N ARG A 65 1.02 24.87 9.47
CA ARG A 65 1.03 23.99 10.64
C ARG A 65 0.82 24.90 11.85
N SER A 66 -0.37 24.86 12.46
CA SER A 66 -0.56 25.45 13.77
C SER A 66 0.45 24.78 14.71
N LYS A 67 1.18 25.57 15.49
CA LYS A 67 2.12 25.03 16.48
C LYS A 67 1.30 24.31 17.55
N GLN A 68 1.10 22.99 17.37
CA GLN A 68 0.53 22.14 18.41
C GLN A 68 1.52 22.03 19.57
N THR A 69 0.99 21.96 20.79
CA THR A 69 1.84 21.60 21.93
C THR A 69 2.22 20.11 21.83
N PRO A 70 3.31 19.67 22.49
CA PRO A 70 3.65 18.25 22.55
C PRO A 70 2.50 17.38 23.04
N GLU A 71 1.74 17.84 24.02
CA GLU A 71 0.59 17.14 24.62
C GLU A 71 -0.54 16.97 23.57
N GLN A 72 -0.89 18.02 22.84
CA GLN A 72 -1.90 17.95 21.77
C GLN A 72 -1.48 17.01 20.65
N ARG A 73 -0.20 17.00 20.29
CA ARG A 73 0.35 16.05 19.33
C ARG A 73 0.23 14.62 19.84
N ASP A 74 0.59 14.37 21.09
CA ASP A 74 0.57 13.04 21.71
C ASP A 74 -0.87 12.50 21.83
N GLU A 75 -1.86 13.36 22.11
CA GLU A 75 -3.28 13.02 22.05
C GLU A 75 -3.71 12.62 20.64
N THR A 76 -3.28 13.38 19.62
CA THR A 76 -3.59 13.04 18.23
C THR A 76 -2.90 11.73 17.81
N VAL A 77 -1.63 11.52 18.18
CA VAL A 77 -0.94 10.25 17.93
C VAL A 77 -1.65 9.08 18.61
N ARG A 78 -2.14 9.26 19.86
CA ARG A 78 -2.94 8.25 20.57
C ARG A 78 -4.20 7.87 19.77
N LEU A 79 -4.93 8.85 19.25
CA LEU A 79 -6.10 8.63 18.40
C LEU A 79 -5.70 7.91 17.11
N GLN A 80 -4.66 8.37 16.42
CA GLN A 80 -4.22 7.78 15.16
C GLN A 80 -3.74 6.34 15.35
N THR A 81 -2.95 6.03 16.40
CA THR A 81 -2.49 4.66 16.68
C THR A 81 -3.65 3.74 17.05
N PHE A 82 -4.63 4.24 17.80
CA PHE A 82 -5.85 3.48 18.12
C PHE A 82 -6.64 3.13 16.86
N LEU A 83 -6.92 4.11 16.00
CA LEU A 83 -7.65 3.93 14.75
C LEU A 83 -6.92 2.99 13.79
N ASP A 84 -5.60 3.16 13.66
CA ASP A 84 -4.74 2.30 12.84
C ASP A 84 -4.80 0.83 13.32
N THR A 85 -4.66 0.61 14.62
CA THR A 85 -4.77 -0.74 15.23
C THR A 85 -6.15 -1.35 15.02
N ALA A 86 -7.21 -0.53 15.07
CA ALA A 86 -8.58 -0.96 14.83
C ALA A 86 -8.92 -1.16 13.34
N LEU A 87 -7.97 -0.99 12.43
CA LEU A 87 -8.14 -1.08 10.96
C LEU A 87 -9.01 0.01 10.34
N PHE A 88 -9.16 1.13 11.02
CA PHE A 88 -9.73 2.36 10.49
C PHE A 88 -8.59 3.34 10.21
N GLY A 89 -7.89 3.14 9.08
CA GLY A 89 -6.64 3.84 8.77
C GLY A 89 -6.80 5.37 8.76
N PRO A 90 -6.10 6.09 9.63
CA PRO A 90 -6.09 7.56 9.63
C PRO A 90 -5.17 8.15 8.56
N GLY A 91 -4.55 7.33 7.71
CA GLY A 91 -3.39 7.65 6.92
C GLY A 91 -2.10 7.47 7.72
N LYS A 92 -1.07 8.24 7.38
CA LYS A 92 0.16 8.24 8.18
C LYS A 92 -0.10 8.79 9.57
N ILE A 93 0.54 8.20 10.57
CA ILE A 93 0.60 8.75 11.91
C ILE A 93 1.55 9.94 11.87
N ASP A 94 1.01 11.15 11.97
CA ASP A 94 1.74 12.42 11.86
C ASP A 94 1.50 13.38 13.03
N GLY A 95 0.66 12.96 13.99
CA GLY A 95 0.27 13.80 15.12
C GLY A 95 -0.60 15.00 14.75
N GLN A 96 -1.18 15.03 13.52
CA GLN A 96 -2.04 16.12 13.07
C GLN A 96 -3.46 15.61 12.85
N THR A 97 -4.46 16.36 13.35
CA THR A 97 -5.86 16.06 13.08
C THR A 97 -6.20 16.51 11.66
N GLY A 98 -6.13 15.58 10.72
CA GLY A 98 -6.44 15.81 9.30
C GLY A 98 -7.77 15.20 8.88
N GLU A 99 -8.14 15.43 7.62
CA GLU A 99 -9.38 14.90 7.00
C GLU A 99 -9.53 13.38 7.22
N PHE A 100 -8.46 12.61 7.02
CA PHE A 100 -8.53 11.15 7.14
C PHE A 100 -8.59 10.69 8.59
N THR A 101 -8.00 11.41 9.54
CA THR A 101 -8.18 11.13 10.98
C THR A 101 -9.65 11.30 11.37
N VAL A 102 -10.30 12.38 10.95
CA VAL A 102 -11.73 12.62 11.21
C VAL A 102 -12.59 11.55 10.55
N LYS A 103 -12.35 11.23 9.27
CA LYS A 103 -13.10 10.19 8.54
C LYS A 103 -12.94 8.82 9.19
N ALA A 104 -11.72 8.44 9.56
CA ALA A 104 -11.44 7.18 10.24
C ALA A 104 -12.18 7.10 11.59
N THR A 105 -12.18 8.21 12.35
CA THR A 105 -12.94 8.31 13.61
C THR A 105 -14.43 8.10 13.38
N MET A 106 -15.04 8.79 12.41
CA MET A 106 -16.46 8.63 12.09
C MET A 106 -16.81 7.21 11.63
N LEU A 107 -15.97 6.58 10.81
CA LEU A 107 -16.16 5.21 10.33
C LEU A 107 -16.01 4.19 11.48
N TYR A 108 -15.07 4.40 12.39
CA TYR A 108 -14.98 3.61 13.61
C TYR A 108 -16.24 3.77 14.48
N GLN A 109 -16.68 5.00 14.71
CA GLN A 109 -17.91 5.29 15.45
C GLN A 109 -19.14 4.63 14.82
N GLN A 110 -19.25 4.69 13.48
CA GLN A 110 -20.32 4.02 12.73
C GLN A 110 -20.28 2.50 12.94
N ALA A 111 -19.10 1.88 12.79
CA ALA A 111 -18.92 0.42 12.93
C ALA A 111 -19.28 -0.10 14.33
N HIS A 112 -19.18 0.77 15.35
CA HIS A 112 -19.44 0.43 16.75
C HIS A 112 -20.71 1.06 17.32
N ALA A 113 -21.60 1.58 16.46
CA ALA A 113 -22.85 2.22 16.83
C ALA A 113 -22.70 3.35 17.88
N LEU A 114 -21.60 4.11 17.78
CA LEU A 114 -21.34 5.29 18.61
C LEU A 114 -21.89 6.55 17.93
N ALA A 115 -22.01 7.64 18.70
CA ALA A 115 -22.38 8.94 18.12
C ALA A 115 -21.30 9.42 17.13
N LEU A 116 -21.71 9.85 15.93
CA LEU A 116 -20.82 10.26 14.85
C LEU A 116 -20.31 11.69 15.06
N THR A 117 -19.39 11.87 15.96
CA THR A 117 -18.82 13.19 16.30
C THR A 117 -17.57 13.53 15.48
N GLY A 118 -16.87 12.53 14.97
CA GLY A 118 -15.56 12.70 14.33
C GLY A 118 -14.46 13.09 15.30
N SER A 119 -14.74 13.12 16.62
CA SER A 119 -13.79 13.39 17.70
C SER A 119 -13.50 12.15 18.54
N ALA A 120 -12.46 12.21 19.37
CA ALA A 120 -12.03 11.11 20.22
C ALA A 120 -12.89 10.89 21.46
N ASP A 121 -13.80 11.82 21.78
CA ASP A 121 -14.46 11.92 23.10
C ASP A 121 -15.25 10.68 23.54
N ASN A 122 -15.77 9.91 22.59
CA ASN A 122 -16.54 8.70 22.85
C ASN A 122 -15.83 7.40 22.42
N LEU A 123 -14.52 7.46 22.15
CA LEU A 123 -13.72 6.30 21.79
C LEU A 123 -13.05 5.67 23.04
N PRO A 124 -12.95 4.34 23.11
CA PRO A 124 -12.28 3.64 24.19
C PRO A 124 -10.75 3.68 24.02
N LEU A 125 -10.17 4.88 24.01
CA LEU A 125 -8.73 5.04 23.82
C LEU A 125 -7.94 4.36 24.93
N PRO A 126 -6.91 3.54 24.61
CA PRO A 126 -6.11 2.87 25.63
C PRO A 126 -5.21 3.89 26.37
N ASN A 127 -5.01 3.66 27.65
CA ASN A 127 -4.05 4.41 28.47
C ASN A 127 -2.65 3.74 28.45
N THR A 128 -2.20 3.37 27.25
CA THR A 128 -0.86 2.80 27.04
C THR A 128 0.08 3.87 26.49
N PRO A 129 1.40 3.68 26.56
CA PRO A 129 2.36 4.57 25.89
C PRO A 129 2.03 4.70 24.39
N VAL A 130 2.04 5.92 23.88
CA VAL A 130 1.78 6.20 22.45
C VAL A 130 3.01 6.00 21.60
N TYR A 131 4.16 5.87 22.20
CA TYR A 131 5.45 5.66 21.57
C TYR A 131 6.16 4.44 22.16
N THR A 132 6.99 3.83 21.34
CA THR A 132 7.96 2.80 21.72
C THR A 132 9.32 3.12 21.12
N GLU A 133 10.31 2.30 21.37
CA GLU A 133 11.64 2.41 20.79
C GLU A 133 11.91 1.23 19.87
N TYR A 134 12.58 1.50 18.76
CA TYR A 134 13.08 0.48 17.85
C TYR A 134 14.57 0.67 17.62
N THR A 135 15.35 -0.38 17.88
CA THR A 135 16.78 -0.41 17.58
C THR A 135 17.00 -1.08 16.23
N LEU A 136 17.65 -0.37 15.30
CA LEU A 136 17.97 -0.90 13.97
C LEU A 136 18.84 -2.15 14.09
N GLN A 137 18.34 -3.27 13.52
CA GLN A 137 18.98 -4.57 13.56
C GLN A 137 19.86 -4.79 12.32
N PRO A 138 20.90 -5.65 12.41
CA PRO A 138 21.73 -6.00 11.24
C PRO A 138 20.91 -6.49 10.05
N GLU A 139 19.83 -7.22 10.29
CA GLU A 139 18.91 -7.79 9.30
C GLU A 139 18.16 -6.72 8.50
N ASP A 140 17.91 -5.55 9.10
CA ASP A 140 17.20 -4.44 8.44
C ASP A 140 17.97 -3.89 7.24
N LYS A 141 19.32 -4.05 7.27
CA LYS A 141 20.21 -3.58 6.21
C LYS A 141 19.87 -4.14 4.83
N ARG A 142 19.32 -5.34 4.76
CA ARG A 142 18.94 -5.98 3.47
C ARG A 142 17.78 -5.28 2.76
N PHE A 143 16.97 -4.50 3.49
CA PHE A 143 15.83 -3.79 2.95
C PHE A 143 16.14 -2.35 2.54
N VAL A 144 17.33 -1.85 2.85
CA VAL A 144 17.75 -0.47 2.59
C VAL A 144 18.90 -0.42 1.60
N GLY A 145 18.76 0.41 0.57
CA GLY A 145 19.78 0.55 -0.46
C GLY A 145 19.51 1.70 -1.43
N SER A 146 20.34 1.80 -2.46
CA SER A 146 20.18 2.82 -3.48
C SER A 146 19.02 2.49 -4.43
N VAL A 147 18.11 3.42 -4.60
CA VAL A 147 17.03 3.35 -5.60
C VAL A 147 17.39 4.28 -6.76
N PRO A 148 17.58 3.75 -7.97
CA PRO A 148 17.85 4.59 -9.13
C PRO A 148 16.70 5.53 -9.46
N SER A 149 16.99 6.73 -9.95
CA SER A 149 15.97 7.71 -10.33
C SER A 149 15.27 7.40 -11.65
N SER A 150 15.93 6.69 -12.58
CA SER A 150 15.35 6.34 -13.88
C SER A 150 14.72 4.95 -13.87
N THR A 151 13.57 4.82 -14.51
CA THR A 151 12.84 3.55 -14.70
C THR A 151 13.70 2.49 -15.39
N ALA A 152 14.51 2.90 -16.40
CA ALA A 152 15.43 2.03 -17.11
C ALA A 152 16.50 1.43 -16.19
N GLU A 153 17.04 2.19 -15.24
CA GLU A 153 18.00 1.68 -14.28
C GLU A 153 17.33 0.86 -13.15
N GLN A 154 16.11 1.22 -12.77
CA GLN A 154 15.31 0.41 -11.83
C GLN A 154 15.01 -0.97 -12.40
N SER A 155 14.68 -1.08 -13.70
CA SER A 155 14.38 -2.36 -14.35
C SER A 155 15.56 -3.34 -14.39
N LYS A 156 16.79 -2.86 -14.21
CA LYS A 156 18.02 -3.68 -14.14
C LYS A 156 18.29 -4.21 -12.73
N ARG A 157 17.52 -3.81 -11.73
CA ARG A 157 17.70 -4.28 -10.36
C ARG A 157 16.96 -5.60 -10.15
N HIS A 158 17.32 -6.32 -9.11
CA HIS A 158 16.60 -7.53 -8.66
C HIS A 158 15.52 -7.19 -7.63
N TYR A 159 15.63 -6.04 -6.99
CA TYR A 159 14.78 -5.59 -5.90
C TYR A 159 14.83 -4.05 -5.79
N LEU A 160 13.70 -3.40 -5.44
CA LEU A 160 13.62 -1.96 -5.19
C LEU A 160 13.49 -1.73 -3.68
N PRO A 161 14.62 -1.56 -2.96
CA PRO A 161 14.65 -1.40 -1.51
C PRO A 161 14.12 -0.03 -1.08
N TYR A 162 13.99 0.20 0.22
CA TYR A 162 13.89 1.54 0.80
C TYR A 162 15.15 2.35 0.50
N GLY A 163 15.01 3.63 0.22
CA GLY A 163 16.15 4.52 -0.07
C GLY A 163 16.95 4.91 1.17
N SER A 164 16.37 4.78 2.36
CA SER A 164 16.99 5.12 3.63
C SER A 164 16.39 4.34 4.81
N PHE A 165 17.09 4.32 5.95
CA PHE A 165 16.52 3.80 7.20
C PHE A 165 15.35 4.64 7.71
N LEU A 166 15.34 5.95 7.46
CA LEU A 166 14.20 6.80 7.80
C LEU A 166 12.93 6.36 7.03
N GLU A 167 13.05 6.12 5.73
CA GLU A 167 11.94 5.61 4.92
C GLU A 167 11.47 4.23 5.40
N PHE A 168 12.41 3.32 5.68
CA PHE A 168 12.10 2.00 6.25
C PHE A 168 11.34 2.12 7.58
N LEU A 169 11.80 2.95 8.51
CA LEU A 169 11.15 3.14 9.81
C LEU A 169 9.79 3.83 9.68
N ALA A 170 9.68 4.82 8.80
CA ALA A 170 8.43 5.52 8.54
C ALA A 170 7.34 4.56 8.04
N GLU A 171 7.66 3.69 7.09
CA GLU A 171 6.71 2.68 6.62
C GLU A 171 6.47 1.59 7.66
N ARG A 172 7.52 1.12 8.35
CA ARG A 172 7.42 0.07 9.36
C ARG A 172 6.49 0.44 10.52
N PHE A 173 6.46 1.72 10.91
CA PHE A 173 5.63 2.23 12.00
C PHE A 173 4.51 3.15 11.53
N HIS A 174 4.11 3.04 10.25
CA HIS A 174 2.99 3.77 9.63
C HIS A 174 3.06 5.30 9.83
N SER A 175 4.26 5.83 9.96
CA SER A 175 4.52 7.19 10.44
C SER A 175 4.93 8.14 9.33
N ALA A 176 4.67 9.43 9.54
CA ALA A 176 5.28 10.47 8.76
C ALA A 176 6.76 10.62 9.13
N PRO A 177 7.71 10.73 8.17
CA PRO A 177 9.11 11.02 8.47
C PRO A 177 9.28 12.24 9.39
N ALA A 178 8.51 13.30 9.16
CA ALA A 178 8.56 14.51 9.98
C ALA A 178 8.20 14.28 11.46
N LEU A 179 7.26 13.36 11.74
CA LEU A 179 6.98 12.99 13.14
C LEU A 179 8.17 12.28 13.78
N LEU A 180 8.82 11.36 13.04
CA LEU A 180 10.02 10.69 13.54
C LEU A 180 11.15 11.68 13.83
N GLU A 181 11.33 12.69 12.98
CA GLU A 181 12.30 13.78 13.20
C GLU A 181 11.97 14.59 14.45
N GLU A 182 10.69 14.95 14.66
CA GLU A 182 10.23 15.66 15.86
C GLU A 182 10.42 14.84 17.16
N LEU A 183 10.24 13.52 17.08
CA LEU A 183 10.38 12.63 18.24
C LEU A 183 11.84 12.32 18.60
N ASN A 184 12.78 12.53 17.68
CA ASN A 184 14.19 12.15 17.82
C ASN A 184 15.13 13.30 17.47
N PRO A 185 14.99 14.50 18.08
CA PRO A 185 15.76 15.68 17.71
C PRO A 185 17.27 15.52 17.97
N GLN A 186 17.67 14.52 18.77
CA GLN A 186 19.07 14.20 19.07
C GLN A 186 19.73 13.34 17.97
N LEU A 187 18.96 12.75 17.06
CA LEU A 187 19.45 11.85 16.00
C LEU A 187 19.50 12.56 14.65
N LYS A 188 20.46 12.18 13.82
CA LYS A 188 20.47 12.51 12.40
C LYS A 188 19.79 11.38 11.62
N LEU A 189 18.47 11.51 11.41
CA LEU A 189 17.67 10.44 10.80
C LEU A 189 17.98 10.16 9.33
N ASP A 190 18.63 11.10 8.65
CA ASP A 190 19.18 10.91 7.30
C ASP A 190 20.48 10.08 7.27
N ALA A 191 21.12 9.88 8.43
CA ALA A 191 22.39 9.18 8.57
C ALA A 191 22.34 8.00 9.59
N LEU A 192 21.17 7.44 9.81
CA LEU A 192 20.95 6.30 10.73
C LEU A 192 21.81 5.10 10.37
N LYS A 193 22.24 4.37 11.42
CA LYS A 193 23.08 3.17 11.33
C LYS A 193 22.49 2.03 12.15
N ILE A 194 22.91 0.81 11.84
CA ILE A 194 22.63 -0.36 12.66
C ILE A 194 23.07 -0.10 14.11
N GLY A 195 22.18 -0.40 15.05
CA GLY A 195 22.36 -0.16 16.49
C GLY A 195 21.79 1.17 16.99
N ASP A 196 21.42 2.11 16.09
CA ASP A 196 20.71 3.32 16.51
C ASP A 196 19.31 2.97 17.00
N THR A 197 18.90 3.58 18.11
CA THR A 197 17.55 3.42 18.70
C THR A 197 16.73 4.66 18.41
N VAL A 198 15.56 4.45 17.79
CA VAL A 198 14.65 5.50 17.34
C VAL A 198 13.31 5.37 18.05
N LYS A 199 12.81 6.48 18.60
CA LYS A 199 11.46 6.58 19.16
C LYS A 199 10.44 6.64 18.03
N VAL A 200 9.44 5.75 18.07
CA VAL A 200 8.45 5.54 17.01
C VAL A 200 7.04 5.42 17.59
N PRO A 201 5.96 5.60 16.79
CA PRO A 201 4.60 5.30 17.25
C PRO A 201 4.45 3.84 17.69
N ALA A 202 3.67 3.61 18.76
CA ALA A 202 3.43 2.28 19.31
C ALA A 202 2.31 1.55 18.54
N VAL A 203 2.60 1.17 17.29
CA VAL A 203 1.73 0.35 16.43
C VAL A 203 2.35 -1.03 16.20
N GLU A 204 1.52 -2.01 15.78
CA GLU A 204 2.06 -3.26 15.25
C GLU A 204 2.87 -2.94 13.99
N PRO A 205 4.17 -3.27 13.94
CA PRO A 205 5.02 -2.87 12.83
C PRO A 205 4.64 -3.58 11.54
N PHE A 206 4.68 -2.85 10.43
CA PHE A 206 4.66 -3.44 9.11
C PHE A 206 5.98 -4.19 8.87
N LYS A 207 5.88 -5.51 8.70
CA LYS A 207 7.02 -6.41 8.58
C LYS A 207 7.18 -6.89 7.15
N ILE A 208 7.95 -6.15 6.36
CA ILE A 208 8.25 -6.50 4.98
C ILE A 208 8.96 -7.85 4.87
N GLU A 209 9.70 -8.23 5.89
CA GLU A 209 10.42 -9.52 5.99
C GLU A 209 9.50 -10.74 6.06
N GLU A 210 8.24 -10.56 6.47
CA GLU A 210 7.24 -11.63 6.55
C GLU A 210 6.44 -11.80 5.25
N ILE A 211 6.61 -10.90 4.27
CA ILE A 211 5.87 -10.96 3.01
C ILE A 211 6.56 -11.92 2.05
N THR A 212 5.98 -13.08 1.86
CA THR A 212 6.42 -14.05 0.85
C THR A 212 5.90 -13.64 -0.52
N ALA A 213 6.78 -13.64 -1.53
CA ALA A 213 6.38 -13.40 -2.91
C ALA A 213 5.43 -14.51 -3.39
N THR A 214 4.24 -14.13 -3.83
CA THR A 214 3.21 -15.05 -4.29
C THR A 214 2.54 -14.48 -5.53
N ALA A 215 2.43 -15.28 -6.59
CA ALA A 215 1.77 -14.85 -7.82
C ALA A 215 0.25 -14.73 -7.67
N THR A 216 -0.33 -15.57 -6.82
CA THR A 216 -1.77 -15.55 -6.54
C THR A 216 -2.01 -16.13 -5.14
N LEU A 217 -2.74 -15.40 -4.30
CA LEU A 217 -3.24 -15.95 -3.05
C LEU A 217 -4.48 -16.80 -3.29
N PRO A 218 -4.67 -17.90 -2.52
CA PRO A 218 -5.81 -18.81 -2.70
C PRO A 218 -7.15 -18.11 -2.37
N GLU A 219 -8.24 -18.67 -2.90
CA GLU A 219 -9.58 -18.35 -2.42
C GLU A 219 -9.76 -18.88 -0.99
N ILE A 220 -10.41 -18.06 -0.17
CA ILE A 220 -10.77 -18.40 1.21
C ILE A 220 -12.30 -18.38 1.29
N PRO A 221 -12.96 -19.55 1.44
CA PRO A 221 -14.43 -19.64 1.40
C PRO A 221 -15.13 -18.75 2.44
N GLU A 222 -14.53 -18.58 3.61
CA GLU A 222 -15.03 -17.77 4.71
C GLU A 222 -15.12 -16.28 4.35
N PHE A 223 -14.35 -15.83 3.35
CA PHE A 223 -14.34 -14.43 2.89
C PHE A 223 -15.32 -14.16 1.76
N LYS A 224 -16.02 -15.18 1.25
CA LYS A 224 -16.92 -15.06 0.09
C LYS A 224 -18.10 -14.11 0.33
N GLY A 225 -18.54 -13.95 1.57
CA GLY A 225 -19.59 -13.00 1.97
C GLY A 225 -19.13 -11.54 2.05
N ARG A 226 -17.82 -11.31 2.04
CA ARG A 226 -17.25 -9.97 2.17
C ARG A 226 -17.37 -9.19 0.88
N ARG A 227 -17.41 -7.86 1.04
CA ARG A 227 -17.38 -6.90 -0.07
C ARG A 227 -16.51 -5.71 0.26
N ILE A 228 -15.91 -5.14 -0.77
CA ILE A 228 -15.21 -3.87 -0.71
C ILE A 228 -16.12 -2.80 -1.31
N GLN A 229 -16.30 -1.68 -0.62
CA GLN A 229 -16.91 -0.47 -1.14
C GLN A 229 -15.86 0.62 -1.27
N ILE A 230 -15.82 1.29 -2.42
CA ILE A 230 -14.86 2.35 -2.71
C ILE A 230 -15.61 3.60 -3.09
N SER A 231 -15.50 4.64 -2.27
CA SER A 231 -15.91 5.99 -2.63
C SER A 231 -14.72 6.77 -3.16
N ARG A 232 -14.77 7.09 -4.46
CA ARG A 232 -13.76 7.92 -5.13
C ARG A 232 -13.80 9.35 -4.61
N LYS A 233 -14.99 9.85 -4.29
CA LYS A 233 -15.22 11.19 -3.76
C LYS A 233 -14.63 11.33 -2.36
N GLU A 234 -14.96 10.38 -1.48
CA GLU A 234 -14.46 10.39 -0.10
C GLU A 234 -13.02 9.88 0.02
N ARG A 235 -12.50 9.25 -1.05
CA ARG A 235 -11.15 8.65 -1.09
C ARG A 235 -10.95 7.61 0.00
N ILE A 236 -11.99 6.79 0.21
CA ILE A 236 -12.02 5.73 1.22
C ILE A 236 -12.39 4.41 0.56
N LEU A 237 -11.67 3.36 0.96
CA LEU A 237 -12.01 1.96 0.78
C LEU A 237 -12.57 1.43 2.10
N GLN A 238 -13.71 0.77 2.06
CA GLN A 238 -14.33 0.08 3.20
C GLN A 238 -14.41 -1.41 2.93
N LEU A 239 -14.10 -2.24 3.91
CA LEU A 239 -14.31 -3.67 3.90
C LEU A 239 -15.51 -4.01 4.78
N LEU A 240 -16.49 -4.70 4.21
CA LEU A 240 -17.70 -5.13 4.90
C LEU A 240 -17.83 -6.66 4.89
N ASP A 241 -18.40 -7.21 5.97
CA ASP A 241 -18.88 -8.59 6.06
C ASP A 241 -20.39 -8.53 6.34
N GLY A 242 -21.21 -8.93 5.36
CA GLY A 242 -22.61 -8.56 5.36
C GLY A 242 -22.77 -7.03 5.40
N ASP A 243 -23.44 -6.51 6.45
CA ASP A 243 -23.61 -5.07 6.68
C ASP A 243 -22.65 -4.51 7.74
N GLN A 244 -21.81 -5.37 8.33
CA GLN A 244 -20.83 -4.95 9.31
C GLN A 244 -19.61 -4.34 8.64
N LEU A 245 -19.30 -3.09 8.98
CA LEU A 245 -18.06 -2.43 8.57
C LEU A 245 -16.90 -2.96 9.43
N MET A 246 -15.95 -3.64 8.79
CA MET A 246 -14.82 -4.31 9.45
C MET A 246 -13.54 -3.49 9.42
N ALA A 247 -13.34 -2.72 8.36
CA ALA A 247 -12.12 -1.94 8.16
C ALA A 247 -12.37 -0.82 7.16
N ALA A 248 -11.60 0.25 7.25
CA ALA A 248 -11.62 1.34 6.29
C ALA A 248 -10.21 1.93 6.12
N PHE A 249 -9.83 2.23 4.88
CA PHE A 249 -8.51 2.75 4.56
C PHE A 249 -8.59 3.92 3.58
N PRO A 250 -7.77 4.97 3.76
CA PRO A 250 -7.67 6.03 2.78
C PRO A 250 -7.04 5.51 1.50
N ILE A 251 -7.51 6.01 0.37
CA ILE A 251 -7.02 5.65 -0.95
C ILE A 251 -6.67 6.86 -1.80
N THR A 252 -5.88 6.62 -2.84
CA THR A 252 -5.75 7.54 -3.98
C THR A 252 -6.43 6.93 -5.19
N PRO A 253 -7.59 7.45 -5.64
CA PRO A 253 -8.26 6.99 -6.86
C PRO A 253 -7.59 7.55 -8.12
N GLY A 254 -8.09 7.14 -9.29
CA GLY A 254 -7.71 7.67 -10.59
C GLY A 254 -7.98 9.17 -10.74
N SER A 255 -7.21 9.81 -11.62
CA SER A 255 -7.36 11.21 -11.99
C SER A 255 -8.65 11.49 -12.79
N THR A 256 -8.91 12.76 -13.06
CA THR A 256 -10.02 13.15 -13.95
C THR A 256 -9.80 12.70 -15.39
N SER A 257 -8.54 12.63 -15.85
CA SER A 257 -8.18 12.16 -17.19
C SER A 257 -8.15 10.64 -17.31
N LEU A 258 -7.79 9.93 -16.23
CA LEU A 258 -7.78 8.47 -16.15
C LEU A 258 -8.53 8.03 -14.88
N PRO A 259 -9.87 8.14 -14.87
CA PRO A 259 -10.65 7.91 -13.66
C PRO A 259 -10.71 6.41 -13.31
N THR A 260 -10.75 6.14 -12.01
CA THR A 260 -11.13 4.81 -11.55
C THR A 260 -12.54 4.49 -12.06
N PRO A 261 -12.73 3.38 -12.80
CA PRO A 261 -14.03 3.08 -13.41
C PRO A 261 -15.05 2.72 -12.33
N PRO A 262 -16.20 3.43 -12.26
CA PRO A 262 -17.28 3.06 -11.36
C PRO A 262 -17.90 1.73 -11.79
N GLY A 263 -18.59 1.07 -10.88
CA GLY A 263 -19.31 -0.17 -11.18
C GLY A 263 -19.09 -1.28 -10.16
N LYS A 264 -19.52 -2.48 -10.54
CA LYS A 264 -19.43 -3.68 -9.70
C LYS A 264 -18.40 -4.62 -10.28
N TRP A 265 -17.33 -4.80 -9.56
CA TRP A 265 -16.17 -5.61 -9.94
C TRP A 265 -15.97 -6.77 -8.96
N ARG A 266 -14.99 -7.62 -9.26
CA ARG A 266 -14.53 -8.70 -8.37
C ARG A 266 -13.02 -8.75 -8.38
N ILE A 267 -12.44 -9.15 -7.26
CA ILE A 267 -11.02 -9.53 -7.19
C ILE A 267 -10.84 -10.81 -8.00
N LEU A 268 -9.94 -10.78 -9.00
CA LEU A 268 -9.54 -11.95 -9.78
C LEU A 268 -8.39 -12.69 -9.12
N ALA A 269 -7.38 -11.95 -8.69
CA ALA A 269 -6.17 -12.50 -8.11
C ALA A 269 -5.55 -11.48 -7.16
N ILE A 270 -4.82 -11.97 -6.15
CA ILE A 270 -4.03 -11.17 -5.23
C ILE A 270 -2.60 -11.67 -5.29
N SER A 271 -1.67 -10.80 -5.67
CA SER A 271 -0.24 -11.10 -5.70
C SER A 271 0.50 -10.28 -4.67
N THR A 272 1.44 -10.90 -3.96
CA THR A 272 2.36 -10.22 -3.05
C THR A 272 3.74 -10.09 -3.66
N MET A 273 4.46 -9.03 -3.34
CA MET A 273 5.76 -8.68 -3.91
C MET A 273 5.75 -8.73 -5.45
N PRO A 274 4.80 -8.04 -6.12
CA PRO A 274 4.64 -8.12 -7.57
C PRO A 274 5.79 -7.42 -8.30
N ALA A 275 6.18 -7.94 -9.47
CA ALA A 275 6.86 -7.14 -10.47
C ALA A 275 5.84 -6.25 -11.19
N PHE A 276 6.26 -5.08 -11.65
CA PHE A 276 5.38 -4.10 -12.28
C PHE A 276 5.82 -3.79 -13.73
N ARG A 277 4.89 -3.89 -14.68
CA ARG A 277 5.09 -3.45 -16.05
C ARG A 277 4.88 -1.94 -16.14
N TRP A 278 5.97 -1.18 -16.19
CA TRP A 278 5.97 0.24 -16.43
C TRP A 278 5.84 0.48 -17.94
N ASP A 279 4.70 0.96 -18.38
CA ASP A 279 4.36 1.24 -19.78
C ASP A 279 3.77 2.65 -19.87
N GLU A 280 4.54 3.60 -20.38
CA GLU A 280 4.13 5.00 -20.44
C GLU A 280 2.89 5.23 -21.30
N GLY A 281 2.66 4.38 -22.31
CA GLY A 281 1.43 4.42 -23.09
C GLY A 281 0.20 4.12 -22.27
N VAL A 282 0.28 3.12 -21.36
CA VAL A 282 -0.79 2.82 -20.41
C VAL A 282 -0.95 3.95 -19.40
N LEU A 283 0.16 4.44 -18.85
CA LEU A 283 0.13 5.46 -17.81
C LEU A 283 -0.40 6.81 -18.30
N ASN A 284 -0.09 7.18 -19.54
CA ASN A 284 -0.48 8.48 -20.07
C ASN A 284 -1.79 8.45 -20.89
N HIS A 285 -2.09 7.33 -21.54
CA HIS A 285 -3.17 7.22 -22.53
C HIS A 285 -4.09 6.01 -22.32
N GLY A 286 -3.82 5.15 -21.35
CA GLY A 286 -4.58 3.92 -21.11
C GLY A 286 -4.36 2.83 -22.18
N VAL A 287 -3.38 2.98 -23.07
CA VAL A 287 -3.12 2.09 -24.21
C VAL A 287 -1.78 1.38 -24.02
N ARG A 288 -1.78 0.04 -24.06
CA ARG A 288 -0.55 -0.77 -23.99
C ARG A 288 0.34 -0.56 -25.20
N THR A 289 1.64 -0.44 -24.95
CA THR A 289 2.68 -0.35 -25.98
C THR A 289 3.66 -1.52 -25.88
N ASN A 290 4.53 -1.68 -26.86
CA ASN A 290 5.65 -2.63 -26.81
C ASN A 290 6.90 -2.02 -26.15
N ASP A 291 6.87 -0.73 -25.84
CA ASP A 291 7.93 -0.02 -25.14
C ASP A 291 7.58 0.05 -23.63
N PHE A 292 8.19 -0.82 -22.85
CA PHE A 292 7.93 -0.94 -21.42
C PHE A 292 9.17 -1.44 -20.66
N TYR A 293 9.18 -1.19 -19.37
CA TYR A 293 10.15 -1.74 -18.44
C TYR A 293 9.45 -2.69 -17.44
N MET A 294 10.11 -3.81 -17.12
CA MET A 294 9.68 -4.65 -15.99
C MET A 294 10.42 -4.21 -14.75
N LEU A 295 9.71 -3.58 -13.83
CA LEU A 295 10.27 -3.18 -12.54
C LEU A 295 10.19 -4.35 -11.55
N PRO A 296 11.28 -4.66 -10.84
CA PRO A 296 11.27 -5.75 -9.86
C PRO A 296 10.43 -5.39 -8.64
N SER A 297 10.14 -6.40 -7.83
CA SER A 297 9.45 -6.24 -6.54
C SER A 297 10.25 -5.40 -5.55
N GLY A 298 9.56 -4.94 -4.51
CA GLY A 298 10.14 -4.20 -3.40
C GLY A 298 9.24 -3.07 -2.91
N PRO A 299 9.52 -2.46 -1.76
CA PRO A 299 8.71 -1.39 -1.19
C PRO A 299 8.68 -0.15 -2.11
N ASN A 300 9.77 0.09 -2.84
CA ASN A 300 9.86 1.18 -3.82
C ASN A 300 9.38 0.81 -5.24
N ASN A 301 8.68 -0.33 -5.40
CA ASN A 301 7.92 -0.57 -6.62
C ASN A 301 6.69 0.36 -6.67
N PRO A 302 6.34 0.96 -7.83
CA PRO A 302 5.20 1.87 -7.96
C PRO A 302 3.85 1.29 -7.51
N VAL A 303 3.68 -0.04 -7.56
CA VAL A 303 2.48 -0.73 -7.06
C VAL A 303 2.68 -1.32 -5.66
N GLY A 304 3.78 -0.97 -5.00
CA GLY A 304 4.11 -1.43 -3.65
C GLY A 304 4.25 -2.95 -3.53
N VAL A 305 3.85 -3.47 -2.38
CA VAL A 305 4.07 -4.87 -2.01
C VAL A 305 2.90 -5.80 -2.30
N VAL A 306 1.76 -5.27 -2.79
CA VAL A 306 0.55 -6.04 -3.12
C VAL A 306 -0.10 -5.50 -4.38
N TRP A 307 -0.62 -6.42 -5.21
CA TRP A 307 -1.49 -6.14 -6.34
C TRP A 307 -2.74 -7.02 -6.27
N CYS A 308 -3.91 -6.41 -6.10
CA CYS A 308 -5.22 -7.06 -6.20
C CYS A 308 -5.82 -6.73 -7.57
N ALA A 309 -5.74 -7.67 -8.50
CA ALA A 309 -6.30 -7.50 -9.84
C ALA A 309 -7.84 -7.55 -9.80
N LEU A 310 -8.51 -6.59 -10.44
CA LEU A 310 -9.95 -6.66 -10.67
C LEU A 310 -10.27 -7.33 -12.01
N ASN A 311 -11.50 -7.80 -12.16
CA ASN A 311 -12.02 -8.30 -13.45
C ASN A 311 -12.23 -7.19 -14.50
N LYS A 312 -11.69 -6.01 -14.27
CA LYS A 312 -11.47 -4.93 -15.24
C LYS A 312 -10.00 -4.92 -15.61
N PRO A 313 -9.63 -5.25 -16.86
CA PRO A 313 -8.24 -5.29 -17.29
C PRO A 313 -7.48 -4.00 -16.96
N GLY A 314 -6.30 -4.13 -16.38
CA GLY A 314 -5.43 -3.00 -16.02
C GLY A 314 -5.84 -2.21 -14.78
N ILE A 315 -6.92 -2.58 -14.10
CA ILE A 315 -7.40 -1.91 -12.89
C ILE A 315 -7.21 -2.83 -11.68
N GLY A 316 -6.71 -2.26 -10.59
CA GLY A 316 -6.49 -2.98 -9.34
C GLY A 316 -6.46 -2.08 -8.11
N ILE A 317 -6.46 -2.72 -6.95
CA ILE A 317 -6.14 -2.12 -5.65
C ILE A 317 -4.71 -2.54 -5.33
N HIS A 318 -3.85 -1.60 -4.98
CA HIS A 318 -2.44 -1.93 -4.79
C HIS A 318 -1.75 -1.01 -3.78
N GLY A 319 -0.60 -1.45 -3.29
CA GLY A 319 0.29 -0.65 -2.46
C GLY A 319 0.89 0.55 -3.19
N THR A 320 1.82 1.23 -2.56
CA THR A 320 2.50 2.38 -3.18
C THR A 320 3.86 2.62 -2.54
N ASN A 321 4.82 3.07 -3.34
CA ASN A 321 6.09 3.62 -2.87
C ASN A 321 5.99 5.10 -2.42
N GLN A 322 4.81 5.69 -2.48
CA GLN A 322 4.56 7.09 -2.14
C GLN A 322 3.39 7.24 -1.18
N PRO A 323 3.48 6.73 0.06
CA PRO A 323 2.39 6.78 1.03
C PRO A 323 1.97 8.22 1.37
N ASP A 324 2.86 9.19 1.23
CA ASP A 324 2.59 10.62 1.42
C ASP A 324 1.55 11.18 0.46
N THR A 325 1.34 10.53 -0.68
CA THR A 325 0.41 10.96 -1.71
C THR A 325 -1.00 10.39 -1.56
N ILE A 326 -1.21 9.47 -0.59
CA ILE A 326 -2.53 8.88 -0.36
C ILE A 326 -3.55 9.97 -0.03
N GLY A 327 -4.64 9.98 -0.80
CA GLY A 327 -5.70 10.97 -0.70
C GLY A 327 -5.35 12.40 -1.13
N ARG A 328 -4.11 12.66 -1.56
CA ARG A 328 -3.62 14.00 -1.92
C ARG A 328 -3.22 14.15 -3.39
N ALA A 329 -3.01 13.04 -4.07
CA ALA A 329 -2.68 12.98 -5.49
C ALA A 329 -3.71 12.12 -6.23
N PHE A 330 -3.48 11.91 -7.53
CA PHE A 330 -4.31 11.06 -8.36
C PHE A 330 -3.47 9.95 -8.99
N SER A 331 -4.10 8.81 -9.28
CA SER A 331 -3.48 7.69 -9.97
C SER A 331 -3.89 7.66 -11.45
N HIS A 332 -3.47 6.62 -12.15
CA HIS A 332 -3.81 6.34 -13.56
C HIS A 332 -5.00 5.34 -13.67
N GLY A 333 -5.96 5.42 -12.75
CA GLY A 333 -7.18 4.61 -12.75
C GLY A 333 -7.25 3.55 -11.64
N CYS A 334 -6.12 3.06 -11.14
CA CYS A 334 -6.06 2.14 -10.02
C CYS A 334 -6.32 2.83 -8.66
N MET A 335 -6.54 2.05 -7.62
CA MET A 335 -6.69 2.53 -6.25
C MET A 335 -5.41 2.25 -5.47
N ARG A 336 -4.65 3.31 -5.13
CA ARG A 336 -3.46 3.21 -4.29
C ARG A 336 -3.84 3.21 -2.81
N VAL A 337 -3.24 2.31 -2.05
CA VAL A 337 -3.36 2.17 -0.60
C VAL A 337 -1.94 2.16 -0.01
N ALA A 338 -1.74 2.57 1.22
CA ALA A 338 -0.43 2.43 1.85
C ALA A 338 -0.02 0.94 1.96
N ASN A 339 1.27 0.63 1.91
CA ASN A 339 1.74 -0.76 1.94
C ASN A 339 1.30 -1.50 3.21
N TRP A 340 1.35 -0.85 4.38
CA TRP A 340 0.88 -1.43 5.64
C TRP A 340 -0.63 -1.65 5.68
N ASP A 341 -1.42 -0.81 4.99
CA ASP A 341 -2.88 -0.96 4.92
C ASP A 341 -3.29 -2.08 3.96
N VAL A 342 -2.67 -2.13 2.77
CA VAL A 342 -3.03 -3.13 1.77
C VAL A 342 -2.65 -4.54 2.21
N ILE A 343 -1.56 -4.72 2.96
CA ILE A 343 -1.20 -6.05 3.49
C ILE A 343 -2.21 -6.51 4.55
N ARG A 344 -2.69 -5.61 5.41
CA ARG A 344 -3.75 -5.90 6.38
C ARG A 344 -5.10 -6.18 5.70
N LEU A 345 -5.39 -5.49 4.59
CA LEU A 345 -6.58 -5.75 3.78
C LEU A 345 -6.57 -7.16 3.18
N VAL A 346 -5.45 -7.57 2.54
CA VAL A 346 -5.39 -8.87 1.86
C VAL A 346 -5.40 -10.08 2.81
N GLN A 347 -5.12 -9.88 4.08
CA GLN A 347 -5.32 -10.89 5.12
C GLN A 347 -6.81 -11.17 5.42
N LYS A 348 -7.71 -10.33 4.89
CA LYS A 348 -9.16 -10.38 5.18
C LYS A 348 -10.02 -10.53 3.93
N ILE A 349 -9.42 -10.63 2.76
CA ILE A 349 -10.09 -10.81 1.47
C ILE A 349 -9.43 -11.93 0.66
N SER A 350 -10.13 -12.40 -0.37
CA SER A 350 -9.59 -13.37 -1.33
C SER A 350 -10.08 -13.09 -2.75
N ALA A 351 -9.63 -13.86 -3.72
CA ALA A 351 -10.24 -13.88 -5.04
C ALA A 351 -11.76 -14.14 -4.93
N GLY A 352 -12.54 -13.57 -5.83
CA GLY A 352 -14.00 -13.64 -5.83
C GLY A 352 -14.72 -12.56 -5.00
N VAL A 353 -14.04 -11.90 -4.04
CA VAL A 353 -14.63 -10.81 -3.25
C VAL A 353 -15.13 -9.69 -4.16
N ARG A 354 -16.37 -9.23 -3.92
CA ARG A 354 -17.01 -8.15 -4.68
C ARG A 354 -16.37 -6.80 -4.34
N VAL A 355 -16.23 -5.96 -5.36
CA VAL A 355 -15.72 -4.58 -5.25
C VAL A 355 -16.72 -3.65 -5.92
N ASP A 356 -17.39 -2.82 -5.15
CA ASP A 356 -18.34 -1.79 -5.61
C ASP A 356 -17.62 -0.43 -5.59
N ILE A 357 -17.53 0.24 -6.74
CA ILE A 357 -16.85 1.53 -6.91
C ILE A 357 -17.88 2.59 -7.33
N GLU A 358 -17.98 3.67 -6.57
CA GLU A 358 -18.83 4.82 -6.84
C GLU A 358 -18.04 6.15 -6.99
#